data_6f6f4f347069449e79036c73f33340ef
#
_entry.id   6f6f4f347069449e79036c73f33340ef
#
_cell.length_a   1.000
_cell.length_b   1.000
_cell.length_c   1.000
_cell.angle_alpha   90.00
_cell.angle_beta   90.00
_cell.angle_gamma   90.00
#
_symmetry.space_group_name_H-M   'P 1'
#
loop_
_entity.id
_entity.type
_entity.pdbx_description
1 polymer ?
#
loop_
_entity_poly.entity_id
_entity_poly.type
_entity_poly.pdbx_seq_one_letter_code
_entity_poly.pdbx_strand_id
1 'polypeptide(L)'
;VGVAVRPGLVGSLLVGLSAGKAIAAALGVPIVGYDHILAHLYACRLAYGERFTYPCVGLVASGGHTSLFHVRGPLDAERLGGTIDDAAGEAFDKAASLLGLGYPGGPEIERAAAGGDPKAHRLPRPLATDRDRLDMSFSGLKTALRYLVRPPNAVVDLPPPVGRPLANLAASFQQAVVDSILAKVDLAIDRIGCRAVAVGGGVAANTLLRESLEALGRRRRVAVFVPPRSLCTDNAAMGAIAWERLERGDDDSFMLDVTPGTDRAAAARAAPR
;
A
#
# COMPACT_ATOMS: atom_id res chain seq x y z
N VAL A 1 -2.46 -13.47 -21.92
CA VAL A 1 -3.33 -12.56 -21.16
C VAL A 1 -2.96 -12.66 -19.69
N GLY A 2 -2.51 -11.54 -19.09
CA GLY A 2 -2.28 -11.45 -17.64
C GLY A 2 -3.58 -11.07 -16.90
N VAL A 3 -3.89 -11.74 -15.78
CA VAL A 3 -5.08 -11.46 -14.98
C VAL A 3 -4.80 -11.52 -13.48
N ALA A 4 -5.28 -10.53 -12.73
CA ALA A 4 -5.19 -10.56 -11.26
C ALA A 4 -6.13 -11.64 -10.72
N VAL A 5 -5.57 -12.57 -9.92
CA VAL A 5 -6.33 -13.69 -9.33
C VAL A 5 -6.35 -13.65 -7.80
N ARG A 6 -5.56 -12.78 -7.18
CA ARG A 6 -5.47 -12.59 -5.72
C ARG A 6 -4.71 -11.30 -5.36
N PRO A 7 -4.87 -10.82 -4.10
CA PRO A 7 -6.10 -10.90 -3.33
C PRO A 7 -7.14 -9.93 -3.90
N GLY A 8 -8.39 -10.03 -3.43
CA GLY A 8 -9.43 -9.07 -3.80
C GLY A 8 -10.84 -9.58 -3.51
N LEU A 9 -11.83 -8.76 -3.82
CA LEU A 9 -13.22 -9.15 -3.75
C LEU A 9 -13.50 -10.26 -4.78
N VAL A 10 -14.00 -11.40 -4.32
CA VAL A 10 -14.23 -12.59 -5.15
C VAL A 10 -15.00 -12.30 -6.43
N GLY A 11 -16.06 -11.49 -6.35
CA GLY A 11 -16.87 -11.12 -7.51
C GLY A 11 -16.07 -10.34 -8.56
N SER A 12 -15.26 -9.36 -8.13
CA SER A 12 -14.40 -8.58 -9.04
C SER A 12 -13.33 -9.43 -9.69
N LEU A 13 -12.69 -10.31 -8.91
CA LEU A 13 -11.67 -11.23 -9.43
C LEU A 13 -12.26 -12.21 -10.45
N LEU A 14 -13.45 -12.78 -10.18
CA LEU A 14 -14.15 -13.69 -11.10
C LEU A 14 -14.53 -13.03 -12.41
N VAL A 15 -14.98 -11.78 -12.40
CA VAL A 15 -15.29 -11.03 -13.61
C VAL A 15 -14.02 -10.84 -14.45
N GLY A 16 -12.91 -10.40 -13.82
CA GLY A 16 -11.62 -10.24 -14.50
C GLY A 16 -11.09 -11.55 -15.06
N LEU A 17 -11.14 -12.62 -14.27
CA LEU A 17 -10.67 -13.95 -14.68
C LEU A 17 -11.52 -14.51 -15.83
N SER A 18 -12.85 -14.39 -15.77
CA SER A 18 -13.73 -14.88 -16.83
C SER A 18 -13.48 -14.15 -18.16
N ALA A 19 -13.33 -12.81 -18.10
CA ALA A 19 -12.97 -12.02 -19.28
C ALA A 19 -11.60 -12.41 -19.81
N GLY A 20 -10.59 -12.58 -18.94
CA GLY A 20 -9.25 -13.00 -19.31
C GLY A 20 -9.23 -14.36 -19.99
N LYS A 21 -9.96 -15.34 -19.45
CA LYS A 21 -10.13 -16.68 -20.05
C LYS A 21 -10.78 -16.61 -21.44
N ALA A 22 -11.86 -15.84 -21.57
CA ALA A 22 -12.54 -15.68 -22.84
C ALA A 22 -11.62 -15.08 -23.93
N ILE A 23 -10.86 -14.03 -23.58
CA ILE A 23 -9.90 -13.39 -24.48
C ILE A 23 -8.78 -14.37 -24.85
N ALA A 24 -8.19 -15.06 -23.87
CA ALA A 24 -7.12 -16.02 -24.11
C ALA A 24 -7.56 -17.16 -25.03
N ALA A 25 -8.77 -17.70 -24.78
CA ALA A 25 -9.35 -18.76 -25.62
C ALA A 25 -9.63 -18.27 -27.05
N ALA A 26 -10.21 -17.09 -27.20
CA ALA A 26 -10.55 -16.53 -28.53
C ALA A 26 -9.31 -16.21 -29.36
N LEU A 27 -8.21 -15.81 -28.73
CA LEU A 27 -6.96 -15.45 -29.42
C LEU A 27 -5.97 -16.61 -29.51
N GLY A 28 -6.23 -17.76 -28.85
CA GLY A 28 -5.30 -18.89 -28.80
C GLY A 28 -3.97 -18.55 -28.11
N VAL A 29 -3.99 -17.66 -27.09
CA VAL A 29 -2.79 -17.23 -26.37
C VAL A 29 -2.80 -17.70 -24.91
N PRO A 30 -1.61 -17.82 -24.26
CA PRO A 30 -1.52 -18.20 -22.85
C PRO A 30 -2.29 -17.26 -21.93
N ILE A 31 -2.78 -17.79 -20.80
CA ILE A 31 -3.30 -17.02 -19.67
C ILE A 31 -2.35 -17.14 -18.49
N VAL A 32 -2.13 -16.04 -17.77
CA VAL A 32 -1.24 -16.01 -16.60
C VAL A 32 -1.90 -15.23 -15.47
N GLY A 33 -2.15 -15.93 -14.36
CA GLY A 33 -2.62 -15.31 -13.13
C GLY A 33 -1.48 -14.61 -12.37
N TYR A 34 -1.76 -13.48 -11.76
CA TYR A 34 -0.77 -12.79 -10.92
C TYR A 34 -1.37 -12.30 -9.61
N ASP A 35 -0.47 -12.03 -8.66
CA ASP A 35 -0.81 -11.42 -7.38
C ASP A 35 -0.83 -9.89 -7.50
N HIS A 36 -1.97 -9.28 -7.18
CA HIS A 36 -2.19 -7.84 -7.27
C HIS A 36 -1.26 -7.03 -6.34
N ILE A 37 -0.94 -7.58 -5.17
CA ILE A 37 -0.05 -6.90 -4.20
C ILE A 37 1.38 -6.86 -4.75
N LEU A 38 1.85 -7.98 -5.32
CA LEU A 38 3.17 -8.02 -5.94
C LEU A 38 3.22 -7.14 -7.20
N ALA A 39 2.12 -7.03 -7.93
CA ALA A 39 2.02 -6.15 -9.09
C ALA A 39 2.22 -4.67 -8.72
N HIS A 40 1.76 -4.22 -7.55
CA HIS A 40 2.06 -2.89 -7.04
C HIS A 40 3.56 -2.66 -6.82
N LEU A 41 4.31 -3.64 -6.31
CA LEU A 41 5.77 -3.53 -6.16
C LEU A 41 6.49 -3.62 -7.51
N TYR A 42 5.94 -4.40 -8.44
CA TYR A 42 6.47 -4.52 -9.79
C TYR A 42 6.43 -3.19 -10.57
N ALA A 43 5.54 -2.27 -10.20
CA ALA A 43 5.52 -0.91 -10.75
C ALA A 43 6.87 -0.18 -10.57
N CYS A 44 7.62 -0.48 -9.52
CA CYS A 44 9.00 0.03 -9.37
C CYS A 44 9.94 -0.55 -10.44
N ARG A 45 9.84 -1.85 -10.72
CA ARG A 45 10.63 -2.51 -11.78
C ARG A 45 10.32 -1.90 -13.15
N LEU A 46 9.05 -1.63 -13.44
CA LEU A 46 8.63 -0.95 -14.67
C LEU A 46 9.19 0.48 -14.78
N ALA A 47 9.15 1.24 -13.67
CA ALA A 47 9.57 2.63 -13.67
C ALA A 47 11.10 2.81 -13.75
N TYR A 48 11.87 1.92 -13.15
CA TYR A 48 13.31 2.07 -12.97
C TYR A 48 14.16 1.10 -13.80
N GLY A 49 13.53 0.07 -14.39
CA GLY A 49 14.22 -0.91 -15.22
C GLY A 49 15.35 -1.60 -14.46
N GLU A 50 16.53 -1.68 -15.08
CA GLU A 50 17.71 -2.33 -14.50
C GLU A 50 18.30 -1.61 -13.27
N ARG A 51 17.93 -0.35 -13.05
CA ARG A 51 18.34 0.37 -11.83
C ARG A 51 17.65 -0.15 -10.58
N PHE A 52 16.48 -0.82 -10.75
CA PHE A 52 15.77 -1.45 -9.66
C PHE A 52 16.47 -2.74 -9.25
N THR A 53 16.74 -2.91 -7.96
CA THR A 53 17.53 -4.02 -7.45
C THR A 53 16.78 -4.86 -6.43
N TYR A 54 17.02 -6.16 -6.50
CA TYR A 54 16.62 -7.15 -5.49
C TYR A 54 17.88 -7.65 -4.72
N PRO A 55 17.77 -8.11 -3.45
CA PRO A 55 16.54 -8.07 -2.62
C PRO A 55 16.25 -6.66 -2.10
N CYS A 56 14.96 -6.41 -1.79
CA CYS A 56 14.54 -5.14 -1.23
C CYS A 56 13.43 -5.31 -0.16
N VAL A 57 13.23 -4.27 0.65
CA VAL A 57 12.02 -4.14 1.46
C VAL A 57 10.91 -3.61 0.55
N GLY A 58 9.81 -4.33 0.42
CA GLY A 58 8.61 -3.88 -0.28
C GLY A 58 7.60 -3.27 0.70
N LEU A 59 7.15 -2.05 0.44
CA LEU A 59 6.00 -1.44 1.11
C LEU A 59 4.85 -1.36 0.11
N VAL A 60 3.74 -2.00 0.40
CA VAL A 60 2.48 -1.76 -0.32
C VAL A 60 1.54 -1.03 0.61
N ALA A 61 1.12 0.16 0.23
CA ALA A 61 0.19 1.00 0.97
C ALA A 61 -0.91 1.52 0.03
N SER A 62 -2.11 0.96 0.16
CA SER A 62 -3.28 1.26 -0.68
C SER A 62 -4.54 1.48 0.16
N GLY A 63 -5.69 1.65 -0.48
CA GLY A 63 -6.99 1.72 0.18
C GLY A 63 -7.32 0.47 0.99
N GLY A 64 -6.98 -0.72 0.48
CA GLY A 64 -7.32 -2.00 1.11
C GLY A 64 -6.16 -2.71 1.82
N HIS A 65 -4.92 -2.33 1.53
CA HIS A 65 -3.75 -3.05 2.03
C HIS A 65 -2.65 -2.12 2.53
N THR A 66 -2.04 -2.48 3.65
CA THR A 66 -0.79 -1.88 4.12
C THR A 66 0.08 -2.99 4.66
N SER A 67 1.13 -3.35 3.91
CA SER A 67 1.96 -4.51 4.21
C SER A 67 3.41 -4.29 3.84
N LEU A 68 4.30 -4.94 4.58
CA LEU A 68 5.74 -5.01 4.34
C LEU A 68 6.14 -6.40 3.86
N PHE A 69 7.05 -6.42 2.93
CA PHE A 69 7.56 -7.64 2.31
C PHE A 69 9.09 -7.64 2.25
N HIS A 70 9.68 -8.82 2.37
CA HIS A 70 11.01 -9.10 1.86
C HIS A 70 10.88 -9.59 0.42
N VAL A 71 11.28 -8.77 -0.54
CA VAL A 71 11.14 -9.07 -1.97
C VAL A 71 12.50 -9.54 -2.48
N ARG A 72 12.63 -10.83 -2.77
CA ARG A 72 13.86 -11.44 -3.26
C ARG A 72 13.94 -11.47 -4.78
N GLY A 73 12.79 -11.31 -5.44
CA GLY A 73 12.66 -11.30 -6.89
C GLY A 73 11.25 -10.88 -7.31
N PRO A 74 10.98 -10.72 -8.61
CA PRO A 74 9.70 -10.22 -9.09
C PRO A 74 8.50 -11.10 -8.69
N LEU A 75 8.73 -12.41 -8.54
CA LEU A 75 7.70 -13.39 -8.15
C LEU A 75 7.96 -14.00 -6.76
N ASP A 76 9.02 -13.57 -6.07
CA ASP A 76 9.42 -14.09 -4.77
C ASP A 76 9.40 -12.98 -3.72
N ALA A 77 8.34 -12.96 -2.93
CA ALA A 77 8.16 -12.03 -1.82
C ALA A 77 7.57 -12.73 -0.61
N GLU A 78 8.17 -12.49 0.54
CA GLU A 78 7.72 -12.96 1.84
C GLU A 78 7.09 -11.81 2.61
N ARG A 79 5.86 -11.98 3.09
CA ARG A 79 5.20 -10.97 3.92
C ARG A 79 5.83 -10.94 5.31
N LEU A 80 6.34 -9.79 5.72
CA LEU A 80 6.99 -9.55 7.01
C LEU A 80 6.03 -9.08 8.09
N GLY A 81 5.02 -8.30 7.70
CA GLY A 81 4.02 -7.73 8.57
C GLY A 81 3.06 -6.84 7.78
N GLY A 82 2.15 -6.20 8.46
CA GLY A 82 1.19 -5.29 7.84
C GLY A 82 0.19 -4.76 8.85
N THR A 83 -0.81 -4.04 8.36
CA THR A 83 -1.86 -3.56 9.25
C THR A 83 -2.64 -4.72 9.88
N ILE A 84 -2.97 -4.57 11.15
CA ILE A 84 -3.83 -5.51 11.90
C ILE A 84 -5.28 -5.05 11.96
N ASP A 85 -5.56 -3.84 11.46
CA ASP A 85 -6.88 -3.21 11.42
C ASP A 85 -7.07 -2.45 10.10
N ASP A 86 -7.40 -1.16 10.13
CA ASP A 86 -7.57 -0.35 8.93
C ASP A 86 -6.29 -0.29 8.08
N ALA A 87 -6.40 -0.31 6.75
CA ALA A 87 -5.29 0.06 5.88
C ALA A 87 -5.01 1.58 5.95
N ALA A 88 -3.79 1.99 5.59
CA ALA A 88 -3.42 3.41 5.63
C ALA A 88 -4.33 4.27 4.74
N GLY A 89 -4.64 3.82 3.51
CA GLY A 89 -5.54 4.55 2.62
C GLY A 89 -6.97 4.61 3.18
N GLU A 90 -7.49 3.52 3.75
CA GLU A 90 -8.76 3.50 4.45
C GLU A 90 -8.79 4.46 5.64
N ALA A 91 -7.68 4.56 6.39
CA ALA A 91 -7.55 5.53 7.47
C ALA A 91 -7.62 6.98 6.96
N PHE A 92 -6.99 7.28 5.80
CA PHE A 92 -7.12 8.58 5.14
C PHE A 92 -8.56 8.86 4.70
N ASP A 93 -9.27 7.89 4.11
CA ASP A 93 -10.65 8.05 3.66
C ASP A 93 -11.59 8.33 4.86
N LYS A 94 -11.43 7.57 5.94
CA LYS A 94 -12.19 7.76 7.19
C LYS A 94 -11.89 9.11 7.84
N ALA A 95 -10.63 9.57 7.83
CA ALA A 95 -10.24 10.86 8.37
C ALA A 95 -10.82 12.01 7.52
N ALA A 96 -10.74 11.91 6.20
CA ALA A 96 -11.34 12.90 5.30
C ALA A 96 -12.84 13.05 5.55
N SER A 97 -13.57 11.96 5.67
CA SER A 97 -15.00 11.96 6.02
C SER A 97 -15.27 12.65 7.36
N LEU A 98 -14.47 12.38 8.40
CA LEU A 98 -14.60 13.03 9.71
C LEU A 98 -14.34 14.54 9.66
N LEU A 99 -13.46 14.98 8.78
CA LEU A 99 -13.11 16.38 8.58
C LEU A 99 -14.05 17.12 7.60
N GLY A 100 -15.06 16.43 7.06
CA GLY A 100 -15.97 17.00 6.06
C GLY A 100 -15.35 17.20 4.69
N LEU A 101 -14.28 16.46 4.38
CA LEU A 101 -13.59 16.47 3.10
C LEU A 101 -14.15 15.41 2.15
N GLY A 102 -13.80 15.52 0.85
CA GLY A 102 -14.26 14.63 -0.20
C GLY A 102 -13.53 13.27 -0.24
N TYR A 103 -13.84 12.52 -1.28
CA TYR A 103 -13.23 11.24 -1.63
C TYR A 103 -12.54 11.34 -3.02
N PRO A 104 -11.38 10.69 -3.20
CA PRO A 104 -10.61 9.87 -2.25
C PRO A 104 -9.90 10.69 -1.17
N GLY A 105 -9.90 10.17 0.07
CA GLY A 105 -9.48 10.93 1.26
C GLY A 105 -8.00 11.27 1.29
N GLY A 106 -7.12 10.45 0.73
CA GLY A 106 -5.67 10.71 0.71
C GLY A 106 -5.32 12.07 0.09
N PRO A 107 -5.69 12.34 -1.17
CA PRO A 107 -5.47 13.64 -1.81
C PRO A 107 -6.17 14.81 -1.11
N GLU A 108 -7.36 14.59 -0.56
CA GLU A 108 -8.11 15.62 0.17
C GLU A 108 -7.41 16.03 1.47
N ILE A 109 -6.94 15.05 2.27
CA ILE A 109 -6.16 15.29 3.48
C ILE A 109 -4.83 16.00 3.13
N GLU A 110 -4.13 15.56 2.08
CA GLU A 110 -2.87 16.20 1.65
C GLU A 110 -3.09 17.67 1.28
N ARG A 111 -4.17 17.97 0.55
CA ARG A 111 -4.53 19.35 0.18
C ARG A 111 -4.90 20.19 1.39
N ALA A 112 -5.73 19.64 2.29
CA ALA A 112 -6.16 20.33 3.50
C ALA A 112 -4.99 20.57 4.48
N ALA A 113 -4.00 19.68 4.51
CA ALA A 113 -2.80 19.79 5.34
C ALA A 113 -1.85 20.92 4.92
N ALA A 114 -2.02 21.47 3.70
CA ALA A 114 -1.15 22.52 3.19
C ALA A 114 -1.14 23.74 4.12
N GLY A 115 0.06 24.14 4.57
CA GLY A 115 0.25 25.23 5.52
C GLY A 115 -0.18 24.96 6.96
N GLY A 116 -0.64 23.72 7.27
CA GLY A 116 -0.94 23.26 8.63
C GLY A 116 0.33 22.93 9.42
N ASP A 117 0.22 22.99 10.75
CA ASP A 117 1.28 22.54 11.65
C ASP A 117 1.10 21.06 11.98
N PRO A 118 2.03 20.16 11.56
CA PRO A 118 1.94 18.71 11.84
C PRO A 118 2.11 18.37 13.33
N LYS A 119 2.52 19.33 14.17
CA LYS A 119 2.69 19.16 15.61
C LYS A 119 1.56 19.78 16.44
N ALA A 120 0.59 20.45 15.79
CA ALA A 120 -0.51 21.12 16.48
C ALA A 120 -1.35 20.16 17.35
N HIS A 121 -1.48 18.90 16.90
CA HIS A 121 -2.23 17.88 17.63
C HIS A 121 -1.39 16.62 17.82
N ARG A 122 -1.32 16.15 19.08
CA ARG A 122 -0.61 14.90 19.40
C ARG A 122 -1.53 13.70 19.15
N LEU A 123 -1.41 13.12 17.97
CA LEU A 123 -2.09 11.87 17.62
C LEU A 123 -1.24 10.65 17.99
N PRO A 124 -1.83 9.50 18.32
CA PRO A 124 -1.07 8.28 18.61
C PRO A 124 -0.34 7.74 17.37
N ARG A 125 0.70 6.93 17.59
CA ARG A 125 1.36 6.11 16.57
C ARG A 125 1.36 4.66 17.07
N PRO A 126 0.22 3.97 16.95
CA PRO A 126 0.11 2.62 17.51
C PRO A 126 1.18 1.70 16.91
N LEU A 127 1.76 0.84 17.75
CA LEU A 127 2.81 -0.11 17.39
C LEU A 127 4.11 0.49 16.82
N ALA A 128 4.21 1.80 16.57
CA ALA A 128 5.40 2.38 15.92
C ALA A 128 6.70 2.13 16.71
N THR A 129 6.62 2.08 18.03
CA THR A 129 7.77 1.84 18.92
C THR A 129 8.00 0.37 19.26
N ASP A 130 7.06 -0.51 18.90
CA ASP A 130 7.21 -1.96 19.08
C ASP A 130 8.23 -2.49 18.07
N ARG A 131 9.36 -2.98 18.58
CA ARG A 131 10.45 -3.49 17.74
C ARG A 131 10.38 -5.01 17.55
N ASP A 132 9.43 -5.70 18.18
CA ASP A 132 9.33 -7.16 18.11
C ASP A 132 8.57 -7.63 16.87
N ARG A 133 7.72 -6.77 16.29
CA ARG A 133 6.91 -7.07 15.11
C ARG A 133 6.88 -5.93 14.11
N LEU A 134 6.62 -6.30 12.85
CA LEU A 134 6.50 -5.36 11.72
C LEU A 134 5.04 -5.01 11.40
N ASP A 135 4.13 -5.30 12.33
CA ASP A 135 2.72 -4.95 12.18
C ASP A 135 2.49 -3.46 12.44
N MET A 136 1.44 -2.94 11.81
CA MET A 136 0.98 -1.55 11.92
C MET A 136 -0.48 -1.53 12.39
N SER A 137 -0.92 -0.38 12.92
CA SER A 137 -2.32 -0.15 13.28
C SER A 137 -2.68 1.31 13.02
N PHE A 138 -3.83 1.55 12.42
CA PHE A 138 -4.31 2.90 12.06
C PHE A 138 -5.70 3.21 12.63
N SER A 139 -6.47 2.22 13.11
CA SER A 139 -7.83 2.45 13.64
C SER A 139 -7.87 3.38 14.85
N GLY A 140 -6.82 3.32 15.71
CA GLY A 140 -6.67 4.21 16.86
C GLY A 140 -6.48 5.69 16.48
N LEU A 141 -5.88 5.96 15.32
CA LEU A 141 -5.73 7.32 14.77
C LEU A 141 -7.08 7.95 14.44
N LYS A 142 -7.98 7.18 13.77
CA LYS A 142 -9.34 7.62 13.49
C LYS A 142 -10.09 8.00 14.76
N THR A 143 -10.01 7.16 15.79
CA THR A 143 -10.69 7.40 17.07
C THR A 143 -10.15 8.65 17.77
N ALA A 144 -8.83 8.82 17.78
CA ALA A 144 -8.21 10.03 18.34
C ALA A 144 -8.60 11.29 17.58
N LEU A 145 -8.58 11.25 16.24
CA LEU A 145 -9.03 12.36 15.40
C LEU A 145 -10.51 12.71 15.67
N ARG A 146 -11.36 11.69 15.78
CA ARG A 146 -12.78 11.89 16.08
C ARG A 146 -12.99 12.63 17.39
N TYR A 147 -12.22 12.30 18.44
CA TYR A 147 -12.33 13.00 19.73
C TYR A 147 -11.83 14.43 19.67
N LEU A 148 -10.90 14.78 18.79
CA LEU A 148 -10.48 16.15 18.55
C LEU A 148 -11.54 16.96 17.82
N VAL A 149 -12.25 16.36 16.86
CA VAL A 149 -13.28 17.02 16.06
C VAL A 149 -14.64 17.05 16.80
N ARG A 150 -14.98 15.97 17.48
CA ARG A 150 -16.24 15.77 18.21
C ARG A 150 -15.95 15.16 19.58
N PRO A 151 -15.69 16.00 20.61
CA PRO A 151 -15.49 15.50 21.97
C PRO A 151 -16.68 14.66 22.44
N PRO A 152 -16.48 13.61 23.24
CA PRO A 152 -17.54 12.70 23.70
C PRO A 152 -18.70 13.40 24.44
N ASN A 153 -18.44 14.55 25.06
CA ASN A 153 -19.41 15.33 25.82
C ASN A 153 -19.98 16.53 25.04
N ALA A 154 -19.76 16.63 23.73
CA ALA A 154 -20.33 17.69 22.93
C ALA A 154 -21.86 17.53 22.85
N VAL A 155 -22.58 18.49 23.39
CA VAL A 155 -24.06 18.52 23.46
C VAL A 155 -24.69 18.86 22.10
N VAL A 156 -23.89 19.39 21.17
CA VAL A 156 -24.32 19.85 19.83
C VAL A 156 -23.44 19.22 18.76
N ASP A 157 -24.04 18.89 17.64
CA ASP A 157 -23.31 18.43 16.45
C ASP A 157 -22.50 19.62 15.89
N LEU A 158 -21.18 19.58 16.17
CA LEU A 158 -20.29 20.66 15.73
C LEU A 158 -20.08 20.58 14.22
N PRO A 159 -20.11 21.71 13.49
CA PRO A 159 -19.77 21.71 12.08
C PRO A 159 -18.32 21.23 11.86
N PRO A 160 -18.00 20.68 10.68
CA PRO A 160 -16.62 20.34 10.34
C PRO A 160 -15.68 21.53 10.52
N PRO A 161 -14.44 21.30 10.99
CA PRO A 161 -13.45 22.36 11.13
C PRO A 161 -13.13 22.98 9.77
N VAL A 162 -12.80 24.28 9.76
CA VAL A 162 -12.42 25.02 8.55
C VAL A 162 -11.15 25.83 8.78
N GLY A 163 -10.50 26.29 7.72
CA GLY A 163 -9.32 27.15 7.80
C GLY A 163 -8.14 26.53 8.54
N ARG A 164 -7.47 27.30 9.38
CA ARG A 164 -6.27 26.88 10.12
C ARG A 164 -6.49 25.67 11.03
N PRO A 165 -7.58 25.54 11.79
CA PRO A 165 -7.87 24.33 12.56
C PRO A 165 -7.96 23.06 11.70
N LEU A 166 -8.63 23.14 10.56
CA LEU A 166 -8.70 22.02 9.60
C LEU A 166 -7.31 21.65 9.09
N ALA A 167 -6.51 22.63 8.65
CA ALA A 167 -5.18 22.40 8.13
C ALA A 167 -4.27 21.74 9.18
N ASN A 168 -4.35 22.15 10.44
CA ASN A 168 -3.57 21.58 11.53
C ASN A 168 -3.98 20.13 11.84
N LEU A 169 -5.29 19.83 11.86
CA LEU A 169 -5.80 18.47 12.07
C LEU A 169 -5.35 17.54 10.93
N ALA A 170 -5.51 17.98 9.68
CA ALA A 170 -5.11 17.22 8.51
C ALA A 170 -3.58 16.97 8.48
N ALA A 171 -2.77 18.00 8.77
CA ALA A 171 -1.31 17.89 8.82
C ALA A 171 -0.85 16.96 9.94
N SER A 172 -1.43 17.07 11.14
CA SER A 172 -1.09 16.20 12.27
C SER A 172 -1.50 14.75 12.01
N PHE A 173 -2.65 14.51 11.36
CA PHE A 173 -3.11 13.18 11.01
C PHE A 173 -2.19 12.53 9.96
N GLN A 174 -1.93 13.24 8.86
CA GLN A 174 -1.03 12.79 7.80
C GLN A 174 0.35 12.43 8.35
N GLN A 175 0.92 13.30 9.21
CA GLN A 175 2.20 13.05 9.85
C GLN A 175 2.19 11.78 10.70
N ALA A 176 1.12 11.53 11.47
CA ALA A 176 1.02 10.35 12.32
C ALA A 176 0.96 9.04 11.51
N VAL A 177 0.25 9.04 10.37
CA VAL A 177 0.22 7.89 9.45
C VAL A 177 1.61 7.65 8.87
N VAL A 178 2.25 8.70 8.35
CA VAL A 178 3.58 8.59 7.75
C VAL A 178 4.63 8.13 8.75
N ASP A 179 4.63 8.67 9.96
CA ASP A 179 5.56 8.26 11.03
C ASP A 179 5.40 6.77 11.38
N SER A 180 4.16 6.27 11.43
CA SER A 180 3.87 4.87 11.72
C SER A 180 4.41 3.93 10.63
N ILE A 181 4.26 4.31 9.36
CA ILE A 181 4.80 3.56 8.22
C ILE A 181 6.34 3.59 8.25
N LEU A 182 6.94 4.76 8.40
CA LEU A 182 8.39 4.93 8.41
C LEU A 182 9.07 4.13 9.51
N ALA A 183 8.50 4.11 10.71
CA ALA A 183 9.05 3.34 11.83
C ALA A 183 9.18 1.85 11.48
N LYS A 184 8.19 1.30 10.76
CA LYS A 184 8.20 -0.11 10.37
C LYS A 184 9.04 -0.41 9.14
N VAL A 185 9.12 0.51 8.20
CA VAL A 185 10.07 0.42 7.07
C VAL A 185 11.51 0.45 7.60
N ASP A 186 11.83 1.35 8.52
CA ASP A 186 13.13 1.48 9.14
C ASP A 186 13.54 0.20 9.89
N LEU A 187 12.61 -0.38 10.65
CA LEU A 187 12.80 -1.65 11.33
C LEU A 187 12.96 -2.82 10.36
N ALA A 188 12.23 -2.83 9.24
CA ALA A 188 12.36 -3.87 8.21
C ALA A 188 13.74 -3.81 7.54
N ILE A 189 14.25 -2.61 7.24
CA ILE A 189 15.61 -2.41 6.71
C ILE A 189 16.64 -3.02 7.66
N ASP A 190 16.52 -2.75 8.98
CA ASP A 190 17.44 -3.32 9.99
C ASP A 190 17.40 -4.85 10.03
N ARG A 191 16.18 -5.43 10.00
CA ARG A 191 16.02 -6.88 10.14
C ARG A 191 16.50 -7.67 8.94
N ILE A 192 16.29 -7.13 7.73
CA ILE A 192 16.60 -7.85 6.49
C ILE A 192 18.03 -7.51 6.01
N GLY A 193 18.55 -6.34 6.36
CA GLY A 193 19.83 -5.87 5.87
C GLY A 193 19.83 -5.49 4.38
N CYS A 194 18.65 -5.26 3.78
CA CYS A 194 18.52 -4.85 2.38
C CYS A 194 19.03 -3.42 2.16
N ARG A 195 19.53 -3.17 0.94
CA ARG A 195 19.97 -1.85 0.51
C ARG A 195 19.00 -1.13 -0.42
N ALA A 196 17.79 -1.64 -0.53
CA ALA A 196 16.74 -1.07 -1.38
C ALA A 196 15.36 -1.15 -0.69
N VAL A 197 14.53 -0.16 -0.97
CA VAL A 197 13.11 -0.11 -0.58
C VAL A 197 12.28 0.15 -1.83
N ALA A 198 11.29 -0.69 -2.09
CA ALA A 198 10.30 -0.53 -3.14
C ALA A 198 8.96 -0.11 -2.51
N VAL A 199 8.28 0.85 -3.12
CA VAL A 199 7.01 1.37 -2.59
C VAL A 199 5.93 1.29 -3.67
N GLY A 200 4.79 0.71 -3.34
CA GLY A 200 3.64 0.59 -4.24
C GLY A 200 2.32 0.91 -3.55
N GLY A 201 1.27 1.04 -4.34
CA GLY A 201 -0.08 1.35 -3.87
C GLY A 201 -0.40 2.85 -3.86
N GLY A 202 -1.69 3.18 -3.82
CA GLY A 202 -2.18 4.56 -3.97
C GLY A 202 -1.64 5.55 -2.94
N VAL A 203 -1.36 5.11 -1.69
CA VAL A 203 -0.78 5.97 -0.64
C VAL A 203 0.66 6.37 -0.98
N ALA A 204 1.36 5.62 -1.83
CA ALA A 204 2.68 5.99 -2.36
C ALA A 204 2.66 7.29 -3.20
N ALA A 205 1.49 7.76 -3.62
CA ALA A 205 1.34 9.06 -4.29
C ALA A 205 1.45 10.26 -3.33
N ASN A 206 1.28 10.04 -2.01
CA ASN A 206 1.33 11.09 -1.01
C ASN A 206 2.74 11.72 -0.92
N THR A 207 2.82 13.05 -1.04
CA THR A 207 4.09 13.78 -1.11
C THR A 207 4.90 13.64 0.18
N LEU A 208 4.25 13.78 1.34
CA LEU A 208 4.94 13.69 2.63
C LEU A 208 5.55 12.30 2.83
N LEU A 209 4.83 11.22 2.45
CA LEU A 209 5.35 9.85 2.53
C LEU A 209 6.58 9.68 1.62
N ARG A 210 6.52 10.18 0.38
CA ARG A 210 7.65 10.13 -0.58
C ARG A 210 8.89 10.81 -0.04
N GLU A 211 8.75 12.06 0.34
CA GLU A 211 9.86 12.88 0.86
C GLU A 211 10.48 12.26 2.13
N SER A 212 9.62 11.73 3.00
CA SER A 212 10.04 11.07 4.24
C SER A 212 10.77 9.74 3.99
N LEU A 213 10.32 8.95 3.02
CA LEU A 213 11.00 7.72 2.60
C LEU A 213 12.35 8.02 1.93
N GLU A 214 12.43 9.05 1.10
CA GLU A 214 13.69 9.51 0.51
C GLU A 214 14.68 10.00 1.58
N ALA A 215 14.19 10.76 2.57
CA ALA A 215 15.00 11.19 3.71
C ALA A 215 15.50 10.00 4.53
N LEU A 216 14.65 9.00 4.77
CA LEU A 216 15.02 7.74 5.39
C LEU A 216 16.12 7.02 4.58
N GLY A 217 15.92 6.91 3.26
CA GLY A 217 16.89 6.28 2.35
C GLY A 217 18.27 6.94 2.41
N ARG A 218 18.32 8.29 2.38
CA ARG A 218 19.58 9.04 2.54
C ARG A 218 20.24 8.77 3.89
N ARG A 219 19.48 8.81 5.00
CA ARG A 219 20.00 8.55 6.35
C ARG A 219 20.55 7.12 6.51
N ARG A 220 19.87 6.14 5.91
CA ARG A 220 20.23 4.72 6.01
C ARG A 220 21.16 4.25 4.91
N ARG A 221 21.46 5.09 3.91
CA ARG A 221 22.23 4.74 2.71
C ARG A 221 21.59 3.59 1.94
N VAL A 222 20.26 3.65 1.79
CA VAL A 222 19.42 2.67 1.11
C VAL A 222 18.76 3.35 -0.08
N ALA A 223 18.76 2.70 -1.24
CA ALA A 223 18.04 3.18 -2.41
C ALA A 223 16.53 3.09 -2.19
N VAL A 224 15.79 4.15 -2.51
CA VAL A 224 14.32 4.17 -2.40
C VAL A 224 13.72 4.32 -3.79
N PHE A 225 12.87 3.37 -4.16
CA PHE A 225 12.18 3.31 -5.42
C PHE A 225 10.68 3.55 -5.21
N VAL A 226 10.22 4.74 -5.58
CA VAL A 226 8.80 5.10 -5.55
C VAL A 226 8.38 5.41 -6.98
N PRO A 227 7.45 4.66 -7.59
CA PRO A 227 7.12 4.84 -8.99
C PRO A 227 6.44 6.19 -9.23
N PRO A 228 6.37 6.69 -10.48
CA PRO A 228 5.57 7.85 -10.83
C PRO A 228 4.13 7.71 -10.34
N ARG A 229 3.46 8.83 -10.02
CA ARG A 229 2.08 8.82 -9.49
C ARG A 229 1.10 8.04 -10.36
N SER A 230 1.29 8.07 -11.69
CA SER A 230 0.48 7.32 -12.65
C SER A 230 0.58 5.80 -12.52
N LEU A 231 1.64 5.29 -11.89
CA LEU A 231 1.83 3.86 -11.63
C LEU A 231 1.59 3.47 -10.15
N CYS A 232 1.25 4.43 -9.26
CA CYS A 232 0.98 4.14 -7.85
C CYS A 232 -0.40 3.54 -7.63
N THR A 233 -1.41 4.00 -8.37
CA THR A 233 -2.79 3.49 -8.30
C THR A 233 -2.97 2.27 -9.20
N ASP A 234 -4.09 1.56 -9.02
CA ASP A 234 -4.44 0.42 -9.87
C ASP A 234 -4.46 0.81 -11.35
N ASN A 235 -3.72 0.07 -12.16
CA ASN A 235 -3.64 0.30 -13.60
C ASN A 235 -3.21 -0.99 -14.32
N ALA A 236 -3.51 -1.08 -15.62
CA ALA A 236 -3.23 -2.27 -16.41
C ALA A 236 -1.73 -2.59 -16.57
N ALA A 237 -0.84 -1.57 -16.49
CA ALA A 237 0.61 -1.79 -16.63
C ALA A 237 1.17 -2.66 -15.51
N MET A 238 0.54 -2.67 -14.32
CA MET A 238 0.93 -3.56 -13.22
C MET A 238 0.84 -5.04 -13.61
N GLY A 239 -0.06 -5.40 -14.53
CA GLY A 239 -0.21 -6.75 -15.06
C GLY A 239 1.01 -7.25 -15.82
N ALA A 240 1.97 -6.37 -16.15
CA ALA A 240 3.25 -6.77 -16.75
C ALA A 240 4.06 -7.74 -15.88
N ILE A 241 3.79 -7.86 -14.58
CA ILE A 241 4.37 -8.90 -13.72
C ILE A 241 4.10 -10.31 -14.26
N ALA A 242 2.99 -10.52 -14.97
CA ALA A 242 2.68 -11.79 -15.62
C ALA A 242 3.73 -12.20 -16.66
N TRP A 243 4.46 -11.24 -17.24
CA TRP A 243 5.55 -11.51 -18.18
C TRP A 243 6.69 -12.28 -17.56
N GLU A 244 6.99 -12.02 -16.29
CA GLU A 244 8.03 -12.74 -15.54
C GLU A 244 7.75 -14.25 -15.40
N ARG A 245 6.46 -14.64 -15.36
CA ARG A 245 6.05 -16.04 -15.41
C ARG A 245 6.13 -16.59 -16.82
N LEU A 246 5.61 -15.85 -17.79
CA LEU A 246 5.56 -16.25 -19.18
C LEU A 246 6.96 -16.52 -19.76
N GLU A 247 7.95 -15.67 -19.46
CA GLU A 247 9.34 -15.87 -19.88
C GLU A 247 9.97 -17.15 -19.32
N ARG A 248 9.44 -17.68 -18.21
CA ARG A 248 9.86 -18.96 -17.61
C ARG A 248 9.10 -20.15 -18.18
N GLY A 249 8.17 -19.93 -19.12
CA GLY A 249 7.27 -20.95 -19.61
C GLY A 249 6.23 -21.40 -18.57
N ASP A 250 5.94 -20.56 -17.56
CA ASP A 250 5.01 -20.83 -16.47
C ASP A 250 3.69 -20.07 -16.75
N ASP A 251 2.86 -20.65 -17.61
CA ASP A 251 1.49 -20.23 -17.87
C ASP A 251 0.47 -21.10 -17.12
N ASP A 252 -0.73 -20.57 -16.96
CA ASP A 252 -1.79 -21.28 -16.26
C ASP A 252 -2.72 -22.00 -17.24
N SER A 253 -3.33 -23.08 -16.78
CA SER A 253 -4.41 -23.73 -17.49
C SER A 253 -5.72 -22.93 -17.37
N PHE A 254 -6.70 -23.21 -18.22
CA PHE A 254 -8.06 -22.65 -18.09
C PHE A 254 -8.81 -23.08 -16.82
N MET A 255 -8.23 -24.00 -16.02
CA MET A 255 -8.71 -24.35 -14.67
C MET A 255 -8.26 -23.35 -13.60
N LEU A 256 -7.43 -22.35 -13.95
CA LEU A 256 -7.05 -21.25 -13.05
C LEU A 256 -8.28 -20.68 -12.34
N ASP A 257 -8.16 -20.46 -11.02
CA ASP A 257 -9.24 -19.93 -10.18
C ASP A 257 -8.74 -18.78 -9.31
N VAL A 258 -9.66 -18.06 -8.68
CA VAL A 258 -9.36 -16.93 -7.83
C VAL A 258 -9.13 -17.33 -6.38
N THR A 259 -8.25 -16.60 -5.69
CA THR A 259 -8.00 -16.74 -4.26
C THR A 259 -8.25 -15.38 -3.56
N PRO A 260 -9.43 -15.17 -2.98
CA PRO A 260 -9.80 -13.84 -2.44
C PRO A 260 -8.94 -13.36 -1.28
N GLY A 261 -8.39 -14.28 -0.48
CA GLY A 261 -7.60 -13.98 0.72
C GLY A 261 -6.11 -13.76 0.45
N THR A 262 -5.45 -13.14 1.43
CA THR A 262 -3.98 -12.97 1.47
C THR A 262 -3.27 -14.16 2.12
N ASP A 263 -3.82 -15.39 2.00
CA ASP A 263 -3.40 -16.56 2.76
C ASP A 263 -1.91 -16.88 2.65
N ARG A 264 -1.27 -17.00 3.82
CA ARG A 264 0.13 -17.46 3.99
C ARG A 264 0.41 -18.83 3.36
N ALA A 265 -0.61 -19.66 3.19
CA ALA A 265 -0.48 -21.02 2.66
C ALA A 265 -0.39 -21.11 1.13
N ALA A 266 -0.87 -20.13 0.40
CA ALA A 266 -0.84 -20.14 -1.07
C ALA A 266 0.56 -19.84 -1.65
N ALA A 267 1.35 -19.02 -0.96
CA ALA A 267 2.73 -18.69 -1.36
C ALA A 267 3.67 -19.92 -1.25
N ALA A 268 3.40 -20.83 -0.31
CA ALA A 268 4.20 -22.05 -0.11
C ALA A 268 3.90 -23.17 -1.13
N ARG A 269 2.77 -23.12 -1.84
CA ARG A 269 2.37 -24.13 -2.84
C ARG A 269 2.82 -23.82 -4.27
N ALA A 270 3.35 -22.62 -4.50
CA ALA A 270 3.86 -22.21 -5.81
C ALA A 270 5.37 -22.48 -5.99
N ALA A 271 6.01 -23.20 -5.05
CA ALA A 271 7.35 -23.72 -5.27
C ALA A 271 7.28 -24.96 -6.19
N PRO A 272 8.00 -25.02 -7.30
CA PRO A 272 8.05 -26.20 -8.14
C PRO A 272 8.68 -27.35 -7.35
N ARG A 273 8.11 -28.56 -7.50
CA ARG A 273 8.75 -29.82 -7.08
C ARG A 273 9.87 -30.17 -8.01
#